data_0992abbf5ce9d2e2b31c9cbbeb27ef54
#
_entry.id   0992abbf5ce9d2e2b31c9cbbeb27ef54
#
_cell.length_a   1.000
_cell.length_b   1.000
_cell.length_c   1.000
_cell.angle_alpha   90.00
_cell.angle_beta   90.00
_cell.angle_gamma   90.00
#
_symmetry.space_group_name_H-M   'P 1'
#
loop_
_entity.id
_entity.type
_entity.pdbx_description
1 polymer ?
#
loop_
_entity_poly.entity_id
_entity_poly.type
_entity_poly.pdbx_seq_one_letter_code
_entity_poly.pdbx_strand_id
1 'polypeptide(L)'
;TNVNNSDYAWFLNGAKQKEASGINKNIFTFQVNDLGAVYKINVNILTPNGDNLSDSISLTVSDFDLTWSAASQAPASYKGKLLPTQNSTIDVSALPSFYWPGAKTLVNNNNLIFNWRVDDKFLSDKSGIGKSNFLLKISDFAGADKSIRLEIKTLDGAVSITKSTVIPIVRPQTLIYFADPKTNLPHGSALKNLITKPANLNFIAQNYFFNAPPKNLKWQWFINNEEVGSGSEKPWLASLNLSNIGQSFSARIQVLVKNPANDLETAQSTINLKIK
;
A
#
# COMPACT_ATOMS: atom_id res chain seq x y z
N THR A 1 -50.26 -3.61 8.81
CA THR A 1 -50.75 -2.26 8.43
C THR A 1 -50.23 -1.93 7.05
N ASN A 2 -51.12 -1.53 6.13
CA ASN A 2 -50.74 -1.12 4.77
C ASN A 2 -50.24 0.34 4.84
N VAL A 3 -48.96 0.57 4.54
CA VAL A 3 -48.34 1.90 4.54
C VAL A 3 -48.32 2.57 3.15
N ASN A 4 -48.97 2.00 2.16
CA ASN A 4 -49.11 2.62 0.85
C ASN A 4 -49.99 3.88 0.96
N ASN A 5 -49.64 4.94 0.25
CA ASN A 5 -50.28 6.25 0.28
C ASN A 5 -50.30 6.93 1.65
N SER A 6 -49.39 6.55 2.55
CA SER A 6 -49.22 7.18 3.86
C SER A 6 -48.41 8.48 3.72
N ASP A 7 -48.64 9.38 4.65
CA ASP A 7 -47.84 10.60 4.80
C ASP A 7 -46.67 10.38 5.79
N TYR A 8 -45.46 10.60 5.31
CA TYR A 8 -44.22 10.39 6.08
C TYR A 8 -43.63 11.72 6.55
N ALA A 9 -43.36 11.84 7.82
CA ALA A 9 -42.64 12.96 8.39
C ALA A 9 -41.29 12.52 8.95
N TRP A 10 -40.23 12.82 8.22
CA TRP A 10 -38.85 12.50 8.61
C TRP A 10 -38.21 13.60 9.44
N PHE A 11 -37.45 13.18 10.45
CA PHE A 11 -36.67 14.07 11.32
C PHE A 11 -35.24 13.57 11.42
N LEU A 12 -34.27 14.48 11.28
CA LEU A 12 -32.86 14.23 11.48
C LEU A 12 -32.39 15.11 12.66
N ASN A 13 -31.90 14.45 13.71
CA ASN A 13 -31.48 15.13 14.96
C ASN A 13 -32.56 16.08 15.52
N GLY A 14 -33.84 15.68 15.40
CA GLY A 14 -35.00 16.46 15.85
C GLY A 14 -35.50 17.50 14.84
N ALA A 15 -34.77 17.82 13.79
CA ALA A 15 -35.17 18.78 12.77
C ALA A 15 -35.97 18.09 11.66
N LYS A 16 -37.20 18.59 11.36
CA LYS A 16 -38.05 18.04 10.29
C LYS A 16 -37.40 18.26 8.92
N GLN A 17 -37.33 17.19 8.13
CA GLN A 17 -36.80 17.17 6.76
C GLN A 17 -37.94 17.37 5.77
N LYS A 18 -38.25 18.65 5.45
CA LYS A 18 -39.41 19.02 4.64
C LYS A 18 -39.45 18.38 3.25
N GLU A 19 -38.29 18.34 2.57
CA GLU A 19 -38.20 17.81 1.20
C GLU A 19 -38.31 16.28 1.16
N ALA A 20 -37.86 15.60 2.20
CA ALA A 20 -37.98 14.14 2.33
C ALA A 20 -39.33 13.71 2.90
N SER A 21 -40.16 14.63 3.41
CA SER A 21 -41.46 14.35 4.04
C SER A 21 -42.60 14.55 3.03
N GLY A 22 -43.68 13.81 3.20
CA GLY A 22 -44.89 13.89 2.38
C GLY A 22 -45.49 12.52 2.01
N ILE A 23 -46.57 12.52 1.21
CA ILE A 23 -47.25 11.30 0.78
C ILE A 23 -46.31 10.44 -0.07
N ASN A 24 -46.27 9.12 0.25
CA ASN A 24 -45.40 8.12 -0.38
C ASN A 24 -43.89 8.36 -0.28
N LYS A 25 -43.46 9.30 0.52
CA LYS A 25 -42.00 9.55 0.76
C LYS A 25 -41.43 8.59 1.81
N ASN A 26 -41.41 7.31 1.46
CA ASN A 26 -40.95 6.23 2.35
C ASN A 26 -39.44 6.03 2.43
N ILE A 27 -38.66 6.85 1.71
CA ILE A 27 -37.18 6.81 1.70
C ILE A 27 -36.66 8.17 2.12
N PHE A 28 -35.71 8.17 3.06
CA PHE A 28 -34.96 9.34 3.47
C PHE A 28 -33.45 9.14 3.24
N THR A 29 -32.83 10.05 2.48
CA THR A 29 -31.40 10.03 2.19
C THR A 29 -30.76 11.30 2.73
N PHE A 30 -29.62 11.17 3.39
CA PHE A 30 -28.83 12.30 3.89
C PHE A 30 -27.34 12.00 3.83
N GLN A 31 -26.50 13.04 3.87
CA GLN A 31 -25.06 12.90 3.92
C GLN A 31 -24.56 12.78 5.35
N VAL A 32 -23.58 11.90 5.55
CA VAL A 32 -22.80 11.80 6.78
C VAL A 32 -21.43 12.43 6.54
N ASN A 33 -20.93 13.22 7.49
CA ASN A 33 -19.71 14.00 7.27
C ASN A 33 -18.53 13.49 8.10
N ASP A 34 -18.74 13.27 9.39
CA ASP A 34 -17.64 13.03 10.33
C ASP A 34 -17.69 11.62 10.90
N LEU A 35 -16.52 10.99 10.99
CA LEU A 35 -16.34 9.72 11.68
C LEU A 35 -16.72 9.87 13.17
N GLY A 36 -17.50 8.94 13.69
CA GLY A 36 -18.01 8.99 15.06
C GLY A 36 -19.17 9.98 15.26
N ALA A 37 -19.66 10.66 14.22
CA ALA A 37 -20.86 11.48 14.32
C ALA A 37 -22.09 10.61 14.57
N VAL A 38 -22.94 11.04 15.48
CA VAL A 38 -24.18 10.36 15.84
C VAL A 38 -25.37 11.07 15.20
N TYR A 39 -26.18 10.30 14.48
CA TYR A 39 -27.39 10.77 13.83
C TYR A 39 -28.61 10.05 14.41
N LYS A 40 -29.57 10.82 14.91
CA LYS A 40 -30.87 10.30 15.35
C LYS A 40 -31.90 10.55 14.25
N ILE A 41 -32.45 9.48 13.68
CA ILE A 41 -33.46 9.53 12.64
C ILE A 41 -34.77 9.08 13.26
N ASN A 42 -35.84 9.88 13.09
CA ASN A 42 -37.19 9.52 13.48
C ASN A 42 -38.10 9.64 12.25
N VAL A 43 -39.07 8.74 12.15
CA VAL A 43 -40.15 8.81 11.18
C VAL A 43 -41.49 8.71 11.87
N ASN A 44 -42.41 9.61 11.53
CA ASN A 44 -43.82 9.52 11.90
C ASN A 44 -44.61 9.27 10.60
N ILE A 45 -45.50 8.31 10.64
CA ILE A 45 -46.29 7.87 9.46
C ILE A 45 -47.76 7.98 9.81
N LEU A 46 -48.49 8.79 9.04
CA LEU A 46 -49.95 8.84 9.10
C LEU A 46 -50.51 8.00 7.96
N THR A 47 -51.19 6.90 8.29
CA THR A 47 -51.79 6.02 7.29
C THR A 47 -53.11 6.62 6.73
N PRO A 48 -53.59 6.18 5.55
CA PRO A 48 -54.86 6.60 5.02
C PRO A 48 -56.05 6.27 5.93
N ASN A 49 -55.88 5.28 6.82
CA ASN A 49 -56.92 4.87 7.79
C ASN A 49 -56.90 5.71 9.08
N GLY A 50 -55.97 6.68 9.17
CA GLY A 50 -55.85 7.54 10.36
C GLY A 50 -54.91 7.00 11.47
N ASP A 51 -54.22 5.85 11.24
CA ASP A 51 -53.27 5.32 12.22
C ASP A 51 -52.01 6.16 12.23
N ASN A 52 -51.52 6.49 13.41
CA ASN A 52 -50.21 7.14 13.63
C ASN A 52 -49.19 6.09 14.06
N LEU A 53 -48.17 5.89 13.22
CA LEU A 53 -47.06 5.02 13.52
C LEU A 53 -45.78 5.86 13.67
N SER A 54 -44.87 5.42 14.50
CA SER A 54 -43.58 6.08 14.64
C SER A 54 -42.48 5.09 14.94
N ASP A 55 -41.27 5.38 14.40
CA ASP A 55 -40.08 4.61 14.68
C ASP A 55 -38.85 5.53 14.74
N SER A 56 -37.79 5.06 15.38
CA SER A 56 -36.55 5.81 15.49
C SER A 56 -35.33 4.91 15.50
N ILE A 57 -34.25 5.37 14.85
CA ILE A 57 -32.97 4.71 14.85
C ILE A 57 -31.87 5.73 15.17
N SER A 58 -30.87 5.30 15.91
CA SER A 58 -29.64 6.08 16.12
C SER A 58 -28.49 5.38 15.41
N LEU A 59 -27.79 6.12 14.54
CA LEU A 59 -26.64 5.65 13.77
C LEU A 59 -25.39 6.37 14.24
N THR A 60 -24.25 5.68 14.24
CA THR A 60 -22.93 6.30 14.40
C THR A 60 -22.08 5.97 13.20
N VAL A 61 -21.47 7.01 12.61
CA VAL A 61 -20.62 6.86 11.43
C VAL A 61 -19.38 6.06 11.81
N SER A 62 -19.19 4.93 11.17
CA SER A 62 -18.05 4.03 11.37
C SER A 62 -17.30 3.84 10.06
N ASP A 63 -16.00 3.58 10.15
CA ASP A 63 -15.14 3.27 9.01
C ASP A 63 -13.93 2.44 9.44
N PHE A 64 -13.05 2.07 8.52
CA PHE A 64 -11.75 1.50 8.82
C PHE A 64 -10.73 1.84 7.73
N ASP A 65 -9.44 1.91 8.10
CA ASP A 65 -8.36 1.96 7.14
C ASP A 65 -7.81 0.56 6.88
N LEU A 66 -7.58 0.27 5.60
CA LEU A 66 -6.93 -0.95 5.14
C LEU A 66 -5.54 -0.58 4.63
N THR A 67 -4.52 -1.07 5.32
CA THR A 67 -3.12 -0.76 5.03
C THR A 67 -2.28 -2.03 4.89
N TRP A 68 -1.09 -1.88 4.31
CA TRP A 68 -0.12 -2.95 4.21
C TRP A 68 1.31 -2.39 4.18
N SER A 69 2.27 -3.21 4.58
CA SER A 69 3.70 -2.93 4.48
C SER A 69 4.46 -4.14 3.97
N ALA A 70 5.49 -3.92 3.17
CA ALA A 70 6.38 -4.96 2.68
C ALA A 70 7.70 -4.94 3.45
N ALA A 71 8.28 -6.11 3.69
CA ALA A 71 9.57 -6.24 4.36
C ALA A 71 10.78 -5.99 3.44
N SER A 72 10.55 -5.51 2.21
CA SER A 72 11.62 -5.17 1.27
C SER A 72 12.45 -3.96 1.71
N GLN A 73 13.63 -3.81 1.14
CA GLN A 73 14.59 -2.75 1.45
C GLN A 73 14.67 -1.73 0.33
N ALA A 74 14.92 -0.47 0.68
CA ALA A 74 15.27 0.60 -0.25
C ALA A 74 16.29 1.54 0.40
N PRO A 75 16.98 2.39 -0.38
CA PRO A 75 17.89 3.40 0.18
C PRO A 75 17.16 4.36 1.13
N ALA A 76 17.85 4.89 2.14
CA ALA A 76 17.28 5.83 3.11
C ALA A 76 16.71 7.11 2.47
N SER A 77 17.19 7.49 1.28
CA SER A 77 16.67 8.61 0.49
C SER A 77 15.35 8.34 -0.20
N TYR A 78 14.94 7.07 -0.32
CA TYR A 78 13.64 6.69 -0.93
C TYR A 78 12.50 7.10 -0.02
N LYS A 79 11.56 7.89 -0.55
CA LYS A 79 10.41 8.41 0.20
C LYS A 79 9.09 7.71 -0.14
N GLY A 80 9.14 6.77 -1.09
CA GLY A 80 7.95 5.99 -1.49
C GLY A 80 7.66 4.84 -0.55
N LYS A 81 6.55 4.15 -0.81
CA LYS A 81 6.16 2.93 -0.11
C LYS A 81 7.06 1.77 -0.55
N LEU A 82 7.53 0.96 0.38
CA LEU A 82 8.26 -0.27 0.06
C LEU A 82 7.32 -1.25 -0.63
N LEU A 83 7.74 -1.77 -1.78
CA LEU A 83 6.92 -2.67 -2.59
C LEU A 83 7.41 -4.12 -2.47
N PRO A 84 6.50 -5.09 -2.43
CA PRO A 84 6.86 -6.49 -2.35
C PRO A 84 7.39 -7.03 -3.69
N THR A 85 8.31 -7.96 -3.57
CA THR A 85 8.80 -8.78 -4.67
C THR A 85 8.35 -10.23 -4.47
N GLN A 86 8.60 -11.08 -5.45
CA GLN A 86 8.33 -12.52 -5.31
C GLN A 86 9.06 -13.10 -4.10
N ASN A 87 8.40 -13.97 -3.35
CA ASN A 87 8.82 -14.57 -2.08
C ASN A 87 8.96 -13.61 -0.90
N SER A 88 8.57 -12.33 -1.03
CA SER A 88 8.49 -11.42 0.11
C SER A 88 7.28 -11.73 1.02
N THR A 89 7.33 -11.16 2.22
CA THR A 89 6.21 -11.17 3.15
C THR A 89 5.64 -9.78 3.28
N ILE A 90 4.32 -9.69 3.29
CA ILE A 90 3.56 -8.46 3.49
C ILE A 90 2.81 -8.58 4.81
N ASP A 91 2.86 -7.54 5.64
CA ASP A 91 1.93 -7.35 6.75
C ASP A 91 0.72 -6.59 6.23
N VAL A 92 -0.46 -7.21 6.32
CA VAL A 92 -1.75 -6.62 5.93
C VAL A 92 -2.53 -6.34 7.20
N SER A 93 -2.96 -5.09 7.40
CA SER A 93 -3.58 -4.64 8.64
C SER A 93 -4.80 -3.77 8.40
N ALA A 94 -5.81 -3.94 9.24
CA ALA A 94 -6.97 -3.07 9.32
C ALA A 94 -6.94 -2.25 10.62
N LEU A 95 -7.28 -0.98 10.50
CA LEU A 95 -7.40 -0.03 11.62
C LEU A 95 -8.87 0.38 11.76
N PRO A 96 -9.68 -0.39 12.52
CA PRO A 96 -11.11 -0.11 12.65
C PRO A 96 -11.38 1.14 13.52
N SER A 97 -12.33 1.93 13.05
CA SER A 97 -12.97 3.02 13.80
C SER A 97 -14.47 2.78 13.81
N PHE A 98 -14.87 1.65 14.39
CA PHE A 98 -16.26 1.27 14.58
C PHE A 98 -16.78 1.80 15.91
N TYR A 99 -18.00 2.29 15.90
CA TYR A 99 -18.66 2.84 17.08
C TYR A 99 -19.94 2.07 17.38
N TRP A 100 -20.30 1.99 18.67
CA TRP A 100 -21.60 1.47 19.07
C TRP A 100 -22.72 2.38 18.53
N PRO A 101 -23.82 1.81 18.01
CA PRO A 101 -24.94 2.59 17.49
C PRO A 101 -25.44 3.62 18.51
N GLY A 102 -25.57 4.88 18.06
CA GLY A 102 -26.03 5.97 18.93
C GLY A 102 -25.01 6.46 19.98
N ALA A 103 -23.80 5.95 20.00
CA ALA A 103 -22.76 6.31 20.97
C ALA A 103 -21.45 6.74 20.28
N LYS A 104 -20.63 7.53 20.98
CA LYS A 104 -19.26 7.90 20.57
C LYS A 104 -18.21 6.94 21.15
N THR A 105 -18.61 5.76 21.58
CA THR A 105 -17.73 4.76 22.16
C THR A 105 -17.26 3.80 21.09
N LEU A 106 -15.93 3.66 20.92
CA LEU A 106 -15.32 2.73 19.99
C LEU A 106 -15.62 1.28 20.36
N VAL A 107 -15.90 0.47 19.34
CA VAL A 107 -16.01 -0.99 19.45
C VAL A 107 -14.62 -1.58 19.50
N ASN A 108 -14.33 -2.43 20.49
CA ASN A 108 -13.07 -3.16 20.55
C ASN A 108 -12.99 -4.20 19.42
N ASN A 109 -11.78 -4.45 18.89
CA ASN A 109 -11.56 -5.44 17.83
C ASN A 109 -12.10 -6.84 18.18
N ASN A 110 -12.10 -7.22 19.46
CA ASN A 110 -12.67 -8.49 19.94
C ASN A 110 -14.20 -8.58 19.82
N ASN A 111 -14.86 -7.48 19.47
CA ASN A 111 -16.28 -7.40 19.17
C ASN A 111 -16.56 -7.18 17.68
N LEU A 112 -15.52 -7.35 16.84
CA LEU A 112 -15.60 -7.24 15.38
C LEU A 112 -15.19 -8.55 14.73
N ILE A 113 -15.88 -8.91 13.66
CA ILE A 113 -15.57 -10.04 12.79
C ILE A 113 -14.87 -9.52 11.55
N PHE A 114 -13.70 -10.07 11.24
CA PHE A 114 -12.89 -9.73 10.07
C PHE A 114 -12.97 -10.86 9.04
N ASN A 115 -13.47 -10.57 7.85
CA ASN A 115 -13.59 -11.52 6.74
C ASN A 115 -12.62 -11.16 5.62
N TRP A 116 -11.45 -11.76 5.63
CA TRP A 116 -10.37 -11.50 4.68
C TRP A 116 -10.51 -12.33 3.41
N ARG A 117 -10.25 -11.69 2.28
CA ARG A 117 -10.10 -12.33 0.98
C ARG A 117 -8.84 -11.82 0.28
N VAL A 118 -8.15 -12.74 -0.39
CA VAL A 118 -7.03 -12.45 -1.29
C VAL A 118 -7.38 -13.03 -2.65
N ASP A 119 -7.37 -12.22 -3.69
CA ASP A 119 -7.78 -12.59 -5.06
C ASP A 119 -9.16 -13.31 -5.04
N ASP A 120 -10.12 -12.70 -4.34
CA ASP A 120 -11.49 -13.20 -4.06
C ASP A 120 -11.58 -14.52 -3.27
N LYS A 121 -10.44 -15.17 -2.98
CA LYS A 121 -10.41 -16.38 -2.16
C LYS A 121 -10.52 -16.04 -0.67
N PHE A 122 -11.52 -16.60 0.00
CA PHE A 122 -11.69 -16.44 1.45
C PHE A 122 -10.57 -17.14 2.24
N LEU A 123 -10.00 -16.43 3.22
CA LEU A 123 -8.94 -16.93 4.09
C LEU A 123 -9.51 -17.29 5.47
N SER A 124 -9.98 -18.52 5.61
CA SER A 124 -10.64 -18.99 6.84
C SER A 124 -9.71 -18.97 8.07
N ASP A 125 -8.43 -19.24 7.89
CA ASP A 125 -7.41 -19.24 8.95
C ASP A 125 -7.02 -17.82 9.40
N LYS A 126 -7.20 -16.81 8.55
CA LYS A 126 -6.90 -15.39 8.83
C LYS A 126 -8.15 -14.60 9.21
N SER A 127 -9.34 -15.14 8.96
CA SER A 127 -10.62 -14.51 9.26
C SER A 127 -11.16 -14.90 10.63
N GLY A 128 -12.02 -14.06 11.21
CA GLY A 128 -12.68 -14.31 12.49
C GLY A 128 -12.66 -13.11 13.44
N ILE A 129 -13.09 -13.33 14.66
CA ILE A 129 -13.19 -12.29 15.69
C ILE A 129 -11.79 -11.80 16.07
N GLY A 130 -11.61 -10.47 16.08
CA GLY A 130 -10.37 -9.81 16.50
C GLY A 130 -9.20 -9.93 15.52
N LYS A 131 -9.35 -10.65 14.40
CA LYS A 131 -8.26 -10.89 13.44
C LYS A 131 -8.04 -9.71 12.51
N SER A 132 -7.54 -8.61 13.07
CA SER A 132 -7.35 -7.34 12.36
C SER A 132 -6.12 -7.28 11.46
N ASN A 133 -5.21 -8.26 11.52
CA ASN A 133 -4.01 -8.32 10.69
C ASN A 133 -3.56 -9.75 10.41
N PHE A 134 -2.75 -9.91 9.36
CA PHE A 134 -2.08 -11.16 9.04
C PHE A 134 -0.87 -10.95 8.15
N LEU A 135 0.05 -11.93 8.15
CA LEU A 135 1.18 -11.99 7.24
C LEU A 135 0.81 -12.77 5.98
N LEU A 136 1.01 -12.15 4.81
CA LEU A 136 0.81 -12.74 3.49
C LEU A 136 2.17 -12.99 2.83
N LYS A 137 2.49 -14.24 2.51
CA LYS A 137 3.65 -14.57 1.68
C LYS A 137 3.28 -14.48 0.20
N ILE A 138 4.10 -13.78 -0.57
CA ILE A 138 3.91 -13.57 -2.01
C ILE A 138 4.60 -14.71 -2.76
N SER A 139 3.83 -15.54 -3.44
CA SER A 139 4.35 -16.57 -4.36
C SER A 139 4.41 -16.10 -5.81
N ASP A 140 3.71 -15.03 -6.14
CA ASP A 140 3.46 -14.56 -7.49
C ASP A 140 4.61 -13.71 -8.02
N PHE A 141 4.73 -13.67 -9.34
CA PHE A 141 5.74 -12.89 -10.05
C PHE A 141 5.33 -11.42 -10.21
N ALA A 142 6.29 -10.60 -10.56
CA ALA A 142 6.07 -9.16 -10.79
C ALA A 142 5.01 -8.91 -11.88
N GLY A 143 4.07 -8.01 -11.59
CA GLY A 143 2.93 -7.69 -12.43
C GLY A 143 1.68 -8.53 -12.15
N ALA A 144 1.77 -9.55 -11.29
CA ALA A 144 0.60 -10.29 -10.79
C ALA A 144 0.14 -9.69 -9.46
N ASP A 145 -0.42 -8.49 -9.51
CA ASP A 145 -0.83 -7.72 -8.35
C ASP A 145 -1.84 -8.50 -7.47
N LYS A 146 -1.78 -8.28 -6.15
CA LYS A 146 -2.69 -8.92 -5.20
C LYS A 146 -3.86 -8.02 -4.84
N SER A 147 -5.07 -8.52 -5.03
CA SER A 147 -6.28 -7.88 -4.54
C SER A 147 -6.58 -8.35 -3.12
N ILE A 148 -6.63 -7.40 -2.19
CA ILE A 148 -7.02 -7.66 -0.80
C ILE A 148 -8.39 -7.04 -0.59
N ARG A 149 -9.35 -7.85 -0.12
CA ARG A 149 -10.67 -7.40 0.26
C ARG A 149 -10.95 -7.80 1.70
N LEU A 150 -11.44 -6.84 2.48
CA LEU A 150 -11.83 -7.04 3.86
C LEU A 150 -13.26 -6.55 4.07
N GLU A 151 -14.08 -7.40 4.66
CA GLU A 151 -15.34 -7.04 5.29
C GLU A 151 -15.15 -7.07 6.81
N ILE A 152 -15.47 -5.97 7.48
CA ILE A 152 -15.55 -5.91 8.96
C ILE A 152 -17.00 -5.72 9.34
N LYS A 153 -17.46 -6.52 10.30
CA LYS A 153 -18.82 -6.38 10.84
C LYS A 153 -18.84 -6.54 12.36
N THR A 154 -19.83 -5.91 12.97
CA THR A 154 -20.13 -6.12 14.39
C THR A 154 -20.66 -7.53 14.64
N LEU A 155 -20.56 -8.05 15.88
CA LEU A 155 -21.02 -9.40 16.24
C LEU A 155 -22.53 -9.60 16.01
N ASP A 156 -23.31 -8.55 16.21
CA ASP A 156 -24.76 -8.53 15.97
C ASP A 156 -25.14 -8.33 14.48
N GLY A 157 -24.14 -8.05 13.62
CA GLY A 157 -24.34 -7.77 12.22
C GLY A 157 -24.98 -6.42 11.89
N ALA A 158 -25.18 -5.54 12.89
CA ALA A 158 -25.83 -4.24 12.69
C ALA A 158 -25.01 -3.29 11.80
N VAL A 159 -23.70 -3.39 11.83
CA VAL A 159 -22.78 -2.61 10.99
C VAL A 159 -21.88 -3.56 10.21
N SER A 160 -21.82 -3.39 8.90
CA SER A 160 -20.88 -4.11 8.02
C SER A 160 -20.31 -3.15 6.99
N ILE A 161 -18.98 -3.13 6.87
CA ILE A 161 -18.26 -2.27 5.93
C ILE A 161 -17.25 -3.13 5.18
N THR A 162 -17.16 -2.92 3.86
CA THR A 162 -16.20 -3.63 2.99
C THR A 162 -15.29 -2.62 2.31
N LYS A 163 -13.98 -2.88 2.35
CA LYS A 163 -12.97 -2.16 1.56
C LYS A 163 -12.04 -3.11 0.83
N SER A 164 -11.42 -2.59 -0.22
CA SER A 164 -10.43 -3.32 -1.01
C SER A 164 -9.22 -2.45 -1.29
N THR A 165 -8.06 -3.09 -1.44
CA THR A 165 -6.82 -2.47 -1.91
C THR A 165 -6.09 -3.43 -2.85
N VAL A 166 -5.26 -2.86 -3.73
CA VAL A 166 -4.39 -3.63 -4.62
C VAL A 166 -2.95 -3.44 -4.17
N ILE A 167 -2.21 -4.51 -4.07
CA ILE A 167 -0.80 -4.55 -3.70
C ILE A 167 0.00 -4.90 -4.95
N PRO A 168 0.75 -3.94 -5.54
CA PRO A 168 1.56 -4.21 -6.71
C PRO A 168 2.76 -5.08 -6.33
N ILE A 169 3.03 -6.11 -7.15
CA ILE A 169 4.22 -6.96 -7.02
C ILE A 169 5.22 -6.52 -8.07
N VAL A 170 6.42 -6.13 -7.63
CA VAL A 170 7.45 -5.57 -8.50
C VAL A 170 8.67 -6.49 -8.60
N ARG A 171 9.52 -6.23 -9.60
CA ARG A 171 10.88 -6.77 -9.63
C ARG A 171 11.79 -5.91 -8.76
N PRO A 172 12.79 -6.51 -8.10
CA PRO A 172 13.84 -5.72 -7.45
C PRO A 172 14.57 -4.89 -8.51
N GLN A 173 15.09 -3.74 -8.12
CA GLN A 173 15.78 -2.82 -9.02
C GLN A 173 17.14 -2.45 -8.45
N THR A 174 18.09 -2.19 -9.35
CA THR A 174 19.38 -1.59 -9.01
C THR A 174 19.62 -0.41 -9.94
N LEU A 175 20.03 0.71 -9.39
CA LEU A 175 20.35 1.92 -10.13
C LEU A 175 21.76 2.38 -9.78
N ILE A 176 22.52 2.86 -10.79
CA ILE A 176 23.88 3.36 -10.61
C ILE A 176 23.85 4.88 -10.61
N TYR A 177 24.60 5.47 -9.66
CA TYR A 177 24.75 6.91 -9.47
C TYR A 177 26.25 7.25 -9.41
N PHE A 178 26.58 8.52 -9.58
CA PHE A 178 27.87 9.00 -9.09
C PHE A 178 27.92 8.88 -7.57
N ALA A 179 29.07 8.45 -7.07
CA ALA A 179 29.37 8.49 -5.64
C ALA A 179 30.15 9.77 -5.32
N ASP A 180 29.71 10.50 -4.30
CA ASP A 180 30.50 11.59 -3.75
C ASP A 180 31.81 11.03 -3.17
N PRO A 181 33.00 11.55 -3.56
CA PRO A 181 34.27 10.96 -3.15
C PRO A 181 34.54 10.99 -1.65
N LYS A 182 33.93 11.94 -0.91
CA LYS A 182 34.12 12.11 0.53
C LYS A 182 33.14 11.30 1.37
N THR A 183 31.89 11.26 0.95
CA THR A 183 30.81 10.65 1.73
C THR A 183 30.41 9.26 1.24
N ASN A 184 30.78 8.89 0.01
CA ASN A 184 30.28 7.70 -0.71
C ASN A 184 28.76 7.66 -0.84
N LEU A 185 28.08 8.80 -0.77
CA LEU A 185 26.65 8.90 -0.99
C LEU A 185 26.34 9.14 -2.48
N PRO A 186 25.16 8.76 -2.95
CA PRO A 186 24.75 9.01 -4.33
C PRO A 186 24.62 10.52 -4.58
N HIS A 187 25.10 10.96 -5.73
CA HIS A 187 25.02 12.33 -6.18
C HIS A 187 24.32 12.40 -7.53
N GLY A 188 23.37 13.33 -7.67
CA GLY A 188 22.62 13.55 -8.88
C GLY A 188 21.55 12.46 -9.17
N SER A 189 21.20 12.31 -10.43
CA SER A 189 20.23 11.32 -10.91
C SER A 189 20.90 10.01 -11.31
N ALA A 190 20.10 8.93 -11.41
CA ALA A 190 20.55 7.64 -11.88
C ALA A 190 21.12 7.72 -13.30
N LEU A 191 22.27 7.09 -13.50
CA LEU A 191 23.04 7.12 -14.74
C LEU A 191 22.54 6.06 -15.72
N LYS A 192 22.42 6.44 -17.00
CA LYS A 192 22.19 5.52 -18.14
C LYS A 192 23.23 5.70 -19.23
N ASN A 193 23.48 6.95 -19.60
CA ASN A 193 24.51 7.32 -20.56
C ASN A 193 25.37 8.40 -19.91
N LEU A 194 26.67 8.27 -20.02
CA LEU A 194 27.64 9.19 -19.47
C LEU A 194 28.64 9.59 -20.55
N ILE A 195 28.72 10.87 -20.83
CA ILE A 195 29.75 11.46 -21.69
C ILE A 195 30.60 12.35 -20.80
N THR A 196 31.91 12.11 -20.72
CA THR A 196 32.81 12.85 -19.85
C THR A 196 34.20 12.97 -20.47
N LYS A 197 35.06 13.82 -19.88
CA LYS A 197 36.49 13.88 -20.12
C LYS A 197 37.19 12.80 -19.29
N PRO A 198 38.46 12.45 -19.64
CA PRO A 198 39.26 11.57 -18.79
C PRO A 198 39.31 12.04 -17.35
N ALA A 199 38.93 11.16 -16.43
CA ALA A 199 38.83 11.47 -14.99
C ALA A 199 38.76 10.19 -14.16
N ASN A 200 38.92 10.33 -12.85
CA ASN A 200 38.56 9.28 -11.90
C ASN A 200 37.05 9.35 -11.63
N LEU A 201 36.33 8.26 -11.93
CA LEU A 201 34.91 8.15 -11.77
C LEU A 201 34.58 7.19 -10.62
N ASN A 202 33.80 7.65 -9.67
CA ASN A 202 33.30 6.84 -8.57
C ASN A 202 31.79 6.62 -8.76
N PHE A 203 31.37 5.36 -8.66
CA PHE A 203 30.01 4.94 -8.81
C PHE A 203 29.50 4.28 -7.54
N ILE A 204 28.22 4.48 -7.25
CA ILE A 204 27.49 3.75 -6.23
C ILE A 204 26.25 3.13 -6.85
N ALA A 205 26.04 1.84 -6.61
CA ALA A 205 24.79 1.16 -6.96
C ALA A 205 23.86 1.12 -5.75
N GLN A 206 22.62 1.52 -5.95
CA GLN A 206 21.56 1.47 -4.93
C GLN A 206 20.47 0.49 -5.32
N ASN A 207 20.06 -0.33 -4.35
CA ASN A 207 19.07 -1.37 -4.52
C ASN A 207 17.72 -0.94 -3.98
N TYR A 208 16.67 -1.32 -4.70
CA TYR A 208 15.28 -1.07 -4.35
C TYR A 208 14.51 -2.40 -4.34
N PHE A 209 13.73 -2.60 -3.29
CA PHE A 209 12.77 -3.70 -3.13
C PHE A 209 13.37 -5.11 -3.03
N PHE A 210 14.64 -5.25 -2.67
CA PHE A 210 15.19 -6.53 -2.28
C PHE A 210 14.74 -6.91 -0.85
N ASN A 211 14.52 -8.19 -0.59
CA ASN A 211 14.15 -8.71 0.74
C ASN A 211 15.38 -8.93 1.67
N ALA A 212 16.51 -8.43 1.29
CA ALA A 212 17.75 -8.51 2.05
C ALA A 212 18.48 -7.17 2.07
N PRO A 213 19.17 -6.83 3.17
CA PRO A 213 20.01 -5.64 3.22
C PRO A 213 21.22 -5.76 2.27
N PRO A 214 21.76 -4.63 1.78
CA PRO A 214 22.83 -4.62 0.77
C PRO A 214 24.03 -5.50 1.10
N LYS A 215 24.40 -5.61 2.38
CA LYS A 215 25.52 -6.45 2.85
C LYS A 215 25.32 -7.95 2.67
N ASN A 216 24.08 -8.39 2.54
CA ASN A 216 23.72 -9.80 2.36
C ASN A 216 23.48 -10.16 0.88
N LEU A 217 23.60 -9.21 -0.02
CA LEU A 217 23.46 -9.41 -1.44
C LEU A 217 24.80 -9.73 -2.09
N LYS A 218 24.77 -10.50 -3.17
CA LYS A 218 25.94 -10.76 -4.03
C LYS A 218 26.00 -9.69 -5.12
N TRP A 219 27.14 -9.00 -5.23
CA TRP A 219 27.40 -7.93 -6.18
C TRP A 219 28.47 -8.34 -7.15
N GLN A 220 28.26 -8.08 -8.45
CA GLN A 220 29.22 -8.32 -9.49
C GLN A 220 29.22 -7.11 -10.44
N TRP A 221 30.40 -6.51 -10.61
CA TRP A 221 30.60 -5.42 -11.56
C TRP A 221 31.28 -5.94 -12.82
N PHE A 222 30.91 -5.38 -13.97
CA PHE A 222 31.46 -5.73 -15.25
C PHE A 222 31.81 -4.48 -16.05
N ILE A 223 32.92 -4.55 -16.81
CA ILE A 223 33.28 -3.59 -17.86
C ILE A 223 33.38 -4.34 -19.14
N ASN A 224 32.62 -3.97 -20.17
CA ASN A 224 32.55 -4.65 -21.46
C ASN A 224 32.33 -6.16 -21.34
N ASN A 225 31.49 -6.61 -20.39
CA ASN A 225 31.18 -8.00 -20.04
C ASN A 225 32.29 -8.77 -19.31
N GLU A 226 33.44 -8.17 -19.03
CA GLU A 226 34.45 -8.76 -18.15
C GLU A 226 34.19 -8.39 -16.70
N GLU A 227 34.19 -9.39 -15.81
CA GLU A 227 33.97 -9.16 -14.36
C GLU A 227 35.18 -8.43 -13.77
N VAL A 228 34.91 -7.33 -13.07
CA VAL A 228 35.90 -6.55 -12.35
C VAL A 228 35.65 -6.66 -10.86
N GLY A 229 36.74 -6.80 -10.06
CA GLY A 229 36.60 -6.92 -8.61
C GLY A 229 35.96 -5.67 -7.98
N SER A 230 34.98 -5.89 -7.11
CA SER A 230 34.50 -4.85 -6.19
C SER A 230 35.33 -4.86 -4.92
N GLY A 231 35.48 -3.70 -4.27
CA GLY A 231 36.10 -3.62 -2.95
C GLY A 231 35.31 -4.48 -1.95
N SER A 232 35.99 -5.33 -1.17
CA SER A 232 35.39 -6.38 -0.34
C SER A 232 34.42 -5.87 0.73
N GLU A 233 34.65 -4.68 1.29
CA GLU A 233 33.83 -4.13 2.38
C GLU A 233 32.56 -3.41 1.91
N LYS A 234 32.62 -2.78 0.73
CA LYS A 234 31.48 -2.01 0.16
C LYS A 234 31.27 -2.42 -1.30
N PRO A 235 30.75 -3.62 -1.53
CA PRO A 235 30.66 -4.19 -2.89
C PRO A 235 29.70 -3.42 -3.81
N TRP A 236 28.92 -2.49 -3.28
CA TRP A 236 28.06 -1.59 -4.04
C TRP A 236 28.78 -0.34 -4.59
N LEU A 237 30.07 -0.16 -4.25
CA LEU A 237 30.93 0.91 -4.80
C LEU A 237 31.84 0.36 -5.90
N ALA A 238 32.05 1.16 -6.93
CA ALA A 238 33.04 0.90 -7.96
C ALA A 238 33.78 2.21 -8.30
N SER A 239 35.09 2.10 -8.54
CA SER A 239 35.93 3.22 -8.98
C SER A 239 36.61 2.86 -10.30
N LEU A 240 36.59 3.78 -11.24
CA LEU A 240 37.21 3.62 -12.56
C LEU A 240 38.17 4.77 -12.79
N ASN A 241 39.45 4.43 -12.91
CA ASN A 241 40.49 5.42 -13.20
C ASN A 241 40.71 5.52 -14.71
N LEU A 242 40.30 6.63 -15.28
CA LEU A 242 40.43 6.93 -16.72
C LEU A 242 41.33 8.14 -16.99
N SER A 243 42.10 8.59 -16.00
CA SER A 243 42.93 9.82 -16.09
C SER A 243 43.98 9.78 -17.19
N ASN A 244 44.45 8.60 -17.56
CA ASN A 244 45.55 8.39 -18.52
C ASN A 244 45.04 7.95 -19.90
N ILE A 245 43.76 7.99 -20.20
CA ILE A 245 43.23 7.63 -21.51
C ILE A 245 43.39 8.83 -22.45
N GLY A 246 44.36 8.73 -23.35
CA GLY A 246 44.66 9.78 -24.32
C GLY A 246 43.80 9.75 -25.59
N GLN A 247 42.89 8.83 -25.75
CA GLN A 247 42.05 8.66 -26.93
C GLN A 247 40.57 8.51 -26.59
N SER A 248 39.68 8.78 -27.54
CA SER A 248 38.24 8.53 -27.37
C SER A 248 38.02 7.05 -27.04
N PHE A 249 37.32 6.80 -25.95
CA PHE A 249 37.06 5.47 -25.40
C PHE A 249 35.57 5.31 -25.10
N SER A 250 35.03 4.11 -25.37
CA SER A 250 33.68 3.76 -25.00
C SER A 250 33.67 2.46 -24.20
N ALA A 251 32.91 2.42 -23.14
CA ALA A 251 32.75 1.23 -22.30
C ALA A 251 31.31 1.06 -21.82
N ARG A 252 30.95 -0.18 -21.61
CA ARG A 252 29.69 -0.57 -20.94
C ARG A 252 30.01 -0.99 -19.52
N ILE A 253 29.55 -0.21 -18.53
CA ILE A 253 29.67 -0.53 -17.12
C ILE A 253 28.36 -1.14 -16.65
N GLN A 254 28.43 -2.30 -16.03
CA GLN A 254 27.24 -3.02 -15.56
C GLN A 254 27.44 -3.50 -14.12
N VAL A 255 26.38 -3.45 -13.32
CA VAL A 255 26.29 -4.12 -12.03
C VAL A 255 25.18 -5.14 -12.05
N LEU A 256 25.46 -6.34 -11.58
CA LEU A 256 24.51 -7.42 -11.36
C LEU A 256 24.43 -7.67 -9.84
N VAL A 257 23.21 -7.70 -9.32
CA VAL A 257 22.95 -7.92 -7.89
C VAL A 257 22.00 -9.09 -7.73
N LYS A 258 22.32 -10.01 -6.84
CA LYS A 258 21.52 -11.20 -6.54
C LYS A 258 21.31 -11.34 -5.06
N ASN A 259 20.13 -11.79 -4.64
CA ASN A 259 19.89 -12.24 -3.28
C ASN A 259 20.19 -13.74 -3.16
N PRO A 260 21.25 -14.17 -2.44
CA PRO A 260 21.58 -15.59 -2.32
C PRO A 260 20.49 -16.43 -1.61
N ALA A 261 19.62 -15.78 -0.82
CA ALA A 261 18.51 -16.46 -0.14
C ALA A 261 17.23 -16.54 -1.01
N ASN A 262 17.21 -15.88 -2.17
CA ASN A 262 16.07 -15.88 -3.09
C ASN A 262 16.55 -15.67 -4.53
N ASP A 263 16.77 -16.75 -5.26
CA ASP A 263 17.30 -16.72 -6.64
C ASP A 263 16.44 -15.91 -7.62
N LEU A 264 15.18 -15.66 -7.30
CA LEU A 264 14.27 -14.85 -8.11
C LEU A 264 14.51 -13.34 -7.92
N GLU A 265 15.23 -12.95 -6.88
CA GLU A 265 15.63 -11.56 -6.63
C GLU A 265 16.98 -11.25 -7.28
N THR A 266 16.91 -10.92 -8.55
CA THR A 266 18.06 -10.48 -9.33
C THR A 266 17.72 -9.17 -10.01
N ALA A 267 18.67 -8.20 -9.98
CA ALA A 267 18.55 -6.95 -10.71
C ALA A 267 19.89 -6.56 -11.34
N GLN A 268 19.83 -5.88 -12.48
CA GLN A 268 21.01 -5.33 -13.14
C GLN A 268 20.79 -3.88 -13.54
N SER A 269 21.88 -3.12 -13.59
CA SER A 269 21.89 -1.78 -14.14
C SER A 269 23.11 -1.59 -15.04
N THR A 270 22.97 -0.77 -16.06
CA THR A 270 24.01 -0.54 -17.06
C THR A 270 24.17 0.95 -17.34
N ILE A 271 25.44 1.39 -17.48
CA ILE A 271 25.83 2.71 -17.97
C ILE A 271 26.60 2.53 -19.27
N ASN A 272 26.25 3.29 -20.31
CA ASN A 272 27.08 3.45 -21.49
C ASN A 272 27.98 4.69 -21.29
N LEU A 273 29.27 4.45 -21.11
CA LEU A 273 30.29 5.48 -20.91
C LEU A 273 30.94 5.82 -22.24
N LYS A 274 31.14 7.11 -22.52
CA LYS A 274 31.94 7.63 -23.63
C LYS A 274 32.87 8.72 -23.13
N ILE A 275 34.19 8.53 -23.33
CA ILE A 275 35.24 9.54 -23.10
C ILE A 275 35.48 10.30 -24.38
N LYS A 276 35.54 11.65 -24.31
CA LYS A 276 35.84 12.54 -25.45
C LYS A 276 37.05 13.40 -25.13
#